data_f8600d3cde40a63e5b46667a296739bd
#
_entry.id   f8600d3cde40a63e5b46667a296739bd
#
_cell.length_a   1.000
_cell.length_b   1.000
_cell.length_c   1.000
_cell.angle_alpha   90.00
_cell.angle_beta   90.00
_cell.angle_gamma   90.00
#
_symmetry.space_group_name_H-M   'P 1'
#
loop_
_entity.id
_entity.type
_entity.pdbx_description
1 polymer ?
#
loop_
_entity_poly.entity_id
_entity_poly.type
_entity_poly.pdbx_seq_one_letter_code
_entity_poly.pdbx_strand_id
1 'polypeptide(L)'
;MFPLFRNSAELEVIRGPLDRPQSGLPGIELSADRFTLAKRRWRGRAANGREFGFELDRPLRHGDIFLQTVSHSYLVAQAVEPVLRVLLTDPPQAARIAWQVGNMHLPVEVRGDCLYVEDNPILRSLLDREGIAFTAVSAVFQPLGGASGHRH
;
A
#
# COMPACT_ATOMS: atom_id res chain seq x y z
N MET A 1 36.00 29.67 9.75
CA MET A 1 35.46 28.68 10.72
C MET A 1 33.94 28.81 10.67
N PHE A 2 33.25 27.90 9.96
CA PHE A 2 31.78 27.87 9.89
C PHE A 2 31.26 26.85 10.91
N PRO A 3 30.34 27.20 11.77
CA PRO A 3 29.73 26.22 12.66
C PRO A 3 28.76 25.35 11.84
N LEU A 4 29.11 24.11 11.64
CA LEU A 4 28.22 23.05 11.25
C LEU A 4 27.28 22.71 12.41
N PHE A 5 26.29 23.56 12.67
CA PHE A 5 25.12 23.13 13.43
C PHE A 5 24.19 22.35 12.51
N ARG A 6 24.47 21.08 12.30
CA ARG A 6 23.41 20.11 12.02
C ARG A 6 22.59 20.02 13.31
N ASN A 7 21.55 20.81 13.35
CA ASN A 7 20.46 20.56 14.28
C ASN A 7 19.86 19.21 13.86
N SER A 8 20.34 18.12 14.44
CA SER A 8 19.64 16.83 14.39
C SER A 8 18.40 17.03 15.26
N ALA A 9 17.34 17.61 14.66
CA ALA A 9 16.02 17.53 15.22
C ALA A 9 15.78 16.05 15.53
N GLU A 10 15.61 15.75 16.80
CA GLU A 10 15.38 14.38 17.26
C GLU A 10 14.20 13.84 16.48
N LEU A 11 14.43 12.76 15.71
CA LEU A 11 13.43 12.21 14.81
C LEU A 11 12.29 11.65 15.65
N GLU A 12 11.09 12.17 15.46
CA GLU A 12 9.92 11.67 16.18
C GLU A 12 9.64 10.22 15.79
N VAL A 13 9.58 9.33 16.78
CA VAL A 13 9.38 7.90 16.59
C VAL A 13 7.92 7.52 16.78
N ILE A 14 7.31 6.97 15.75
CA ILE A 14 5.93 6.48 15.71
C ILE A 14 5.91 4.99 16.00
N ARG A 15 5.06 4.55 16.93
CA ARG A 15 4.93 3.15 17.35
C ARG A 15 3.76 2.42 16.69
N GLY A 16 2.78 3.15 16.17
CA GLY A 16 1.59 2.59 15.52
C GLY A 16 0.61 3.67 15.11
N PRO A 17 -0.51 3.28 14.49
CA PRO A 17 -1.60 4.19 14.23
C PRO A 17 -2.31 4.57 15.52
N LEU A 18 -3.01 5.71 15.49
CA LEU A 18 -3.89 6.12 16.58
C LEU A 18 -5.15 5.26 16.59
N ASP A 19 -5.55 4.79 17.79
CA ASP A 19 -6.74 3.95 17.94
C ASP A 19 -8.05 4.74 17.74
N ARG A 20 -8.06 6.00 18.17
CA ARG A 20 -9.24 6.88 18.11
C ARG A 20 -8.85 8.27 17.66
N PRO A 21 -8.55 8.48 16.38
CA PRO A 21 -8.21 9.80 15.88
C PRO A 21 -9.45 10.72 15.91
N GLN A 22 -9.22 11.99 16.23
CA GLN A 22 -10.25 13.01 16.14
C GLN A 22 -10.61 13.24 14.66
N SER A 23 -11.90 13.31 14.35
CA SER A 23 -12.38 13.62 13.01
C SER A 23 -12.31 15.12 12.70
N GLY A 24 -12.25 15.46 11.40
CA GLY A 24 -12.39 16.84 10.92
C GLY A 24 -11.11 17.66 10.89
N LEU A 25 -9.96 17.14 11.31
CA LEU A 25 -8.68 17.83 11.15
C LEU A 25 -8.16 17.69 9.72
N PRO A 26 -7.57 18.75 9.11
CA PRO A 26 -6.91 18.65 7.82
C PRO A 26 -5.82 17.58 7.82
N GLY A 27 -5.78 16.76 6.75
CA GLY A 27 -4.82 15.68 6.60
C GLY A 27 -3.51 16.13 5.94
N ILE A 28 -2.38 15.70 6.48
CA ILE A 28 -1.06 15.80 5.86
C ILE A 28 -0.61 14.38 5.53
N GLU A 29 -0.46 14.08 4.26
CA GLU A 29 -0.11 12.75 3.80
C GLU A 29 1.38 12.46 3.93
N LEU A 30 1.70 11.24 4.31
CA LEU A 30 3.01 10.64 4.17
C LEU A 30 2.89 9.49 3.18
N SER A 31 3.45 9.70 1.99
CA SER A 31 3.39 8.70 0.92
C SER A 31 4.50 7.66 1.08
N ALA A 32 4.14 6.38 0.96
CA ALA A 32 5.06 5.27 0.92
C ALA A 32 4.51 4.12 0.07
N ASP A 33 5.40 3.37 -0.56
CA ASP A 33 5.00 2.18 -1.31
C ASP A 33 4.57 1.03 -0.39
N ARG A 34 3.87 0.06 -0.96
CA ARG A 34 3.36 -1.14 -0.28
C ARG A 34 4.45 -1.90 0.49
N PHE A 35 5.65 -2.01 -0.07
CA PHE A 35 6.75 -2.76 0.54
C PHE A 35 7.37 -2.01 1.73
N THR A 36 7.45 -0.70 1.65
CA THR A 36 7.87 0.15 2.77
C THR A 36 6.87 0.07 3.90
N LEU A 37 5.58 0.15 3.60
CA LEU A 37 4.51 0.05 4.60
C LEU A 37 4.46 -1.32 5.30
N ALA A 38 4.89 -2.39 4.63
CA ALA A 38 4.98 -3.72 5.22
C ALA A 38 6.10 -3.86 6.28
N LYS A 39 7.06 -2.94 6.31
CA LYS A 39 8.17 -2.97 7.26
C LYS A 39 7.71 -2.45 8.62
N ARG A 40 8.30 -3.00 9.68
CA ARG A 40 8.12 -2.49 11.05
C ARG A 40 9.03 -1.32 11.39
N ARG A 41 10.17 -1.20 10.69
CA ARG A 41 11.14 -0.12 10.90
C ARG A 41 11.48 0.54 9.58
N TRP A 42 11.20 1.83 9.50
CA TRP A 42 11.51 2.65 8.33
C TRP A 42 11.46 4.14 8.68
N ARG A 43 11.81 4.99 7.74
CA ARG A 43 11.71 6.45 7.85
C ARG A 43 10.89 6.98 6.69
N GLY A 44 10.14 8.05 6.94
CA GLY A 44 9.35 8.71 5.92
C GLY A 44 9.25 10.20 6.15
N ARG A 45 8.90 10.91 5.09
CA ARG A 45 8.70 12.35 5.09
C ARG A 45 7.28 12.67 4.66
N ALA A 46 6.57 13.44 5.46
CA ALA A 46 5.24 13.92 5.12
C ALA A 46 5.29 15.05 4.07
N ALA A 47 4.14 15.33 3.44
CA ALA A 47 4.02 16.34 2.38
C ALA A 47 4.47 17.75 2.80
N ASN A 48 4.40 18.08 4.08
CA ASN A 48 4.89 19.35 4.63
C ASN A 48 6.40 19.35 4.97
N GLY A 49 7.12 18.27 4.65
CA GLY A 49 8.55 18.15 4.88
C GLY A 49 8.95 17.57 6.24
N ARG A 50 8.01 17.37 7.17
CA ARG A 50 8.31 16.76 8.48
C ARG A 50 8.72 15.31 8.33
N GLU A 51 9.79 14.92 9.01
CA GLU A 51 10.33 13.55 8.99
C GLU A 51 9.93 12.77 10.23
N PHE A 52 9.70 11.47 10.02
CA PHE A 52 9.31 10.52 11.07
C PHE A 52 10.13 9.25 10.97
N GLY A 53 10.46 8.69 12.14
CA GLY A 53 10.91 7.32 12.27
C GLY A 53 9.75 6.41 12.66
N PHE A 54 9.70 5.23 12.10
CA PHE A 54 8.68 4.24 12.45
C PHE A 54 9.35 3.02 13.06
N GLU A 55 8.89 2.65 14.26
CA GLU A 55 9.22 1.39 14.96
C GLU A 55 7.90 0.78 15.42
N LEU A 56 7.26 0.03 14.54
CA LEU A 56 5.87 -0.34 14.63
C LEU A 56 5.66 -1.73 15.25
N ASP A 57 4.65 -1.85 16.09
CA ASP A 57 4.16 -3.15 16.59
C ASP A 57 3.43 -3.93 15.50
N ARG A 58 2.74 -3.22 14.60
CA ARG A 58 2.13 -3.74 13.37
C ARG A 58 2.38 -2.80 12.19
N PRO A 59 2.46 -3.31 10.95
CA PRO A 59 2.56 -2.46 9.77
C PRO A 59 1.42 -1.44 9.67
N LEU A 60 1.73 -0.25 9.16
CA LEU A 60 0.72 0.76 8.83
C LEU A 60 0.01 0.40 7.51
N ARG A 61 -1.23 0.86 7.39
CA ARG A 61 -2.06 0.66 6.20
C ARG A 61 -2.42 2.01 5.58
N HIS A 62 -2.79 1.99 4.33
CA HIS A 62 -3.37 3.16 3.66
C HIS A 62 -4.52 3.74 4.47
N GLY A 63 -4.47 5.05 4.75
CA GLY A 63 -5.45 5.76 5.54
C GLY A 63 -5.23 5.75 7.05
N ASP A 64 -4.28 4.95 7.58
CA ASP A 64 -3.96 5.00 9.01
C ASP A 64 -3.46 6.40 9.41
N ILE A 65 -4.07 6.99 10.43
CA ILE A 65 -3.62 8.22 11.07
C ILE A 65 -2.64 7.83 12.18
N PHE A 66 -1.42 8.32 12.11
CA PHE A 66 -0.35 7.95 13.05
C PHE A 66 0.05 9.05 14.02
N LEU A 67 -0.33 10.29 13.72
CA LEU A 67 -0.09 11.45 14.61
C LEU A 67 -1.17 12.49 14.40
N GLN A 68 -1.59 13.13 15.49
CA GLN A 68 -2.43 14.32 15.45
C GLN A 68 -1.81 15.45 16.26
N THR A 69 -1.90 16.65 15.74
CA THR A 69 -1.62 17.90 16.43
C THR A 69 -2.94 18.64 16.70
N VAL A 70 -2.87 19.81 17.29
CA VAL A 70 -4.06 20.65 17.49
C VAL A 70 -4.71 21.12 16.18
N SER A 71 -3.98 21.06 15.06
CA SER A 71 -4.39 21.63 13.77
C SER A 71 -4.43 20.64 12.60
N HIS A 72 -3.76 19.52 12.69
CA HIS A 72 -3.61 18.57 11.57
C HIS A 72 -3.53 17.12 12.01
N SER A 73 -3.95 16.23 11.10
CA SER A 73 -3.72 14.80 11.19
C SER A 73 -2.64 14.39 10.19
N TYR A 74 -1.68 13.56 10.61
CA TYR A 74 -0.73 12.91 9.71
C TYR A 74 -1.20 11.51 9.41
N LEU A 75 -1.34 11.19 8.13
CA LEU A 75 -1.88 9.90 7.67
C LEU A 75 -1.03 9.26 6.59
N VAL A 76 -1.12 7.95 6.50
CA VAL A 76 -0.42 7.18 5.48
C VAL A 76 -1.18 7.22 4.16
N ALA A 77 -0.50 7.61 3.09
CA ALA A 77 -0.97 7.47 1.72
C ALA A 77 -0.12 6.42 1.00
N GLN A 78 -0.67 5.21 0.79
CA GLN A 78 0.03 4.21 0.00
C GLN A 78 0.13 4.69 -1.45
N ALA A 79 1.35 4.64 -2.00
CA ALA A 79 1.58 4.96 -3.40
C ALA A 79 0.79 4.02 -4.32
N VAL A 80 0.27 4.57 -5.42
CA VAL A 80 -0.35 3.75 -6.47
C VAL A 80 0.72 2.96 -7.22
N GLU A 81 0.34 1.79 -7.71
CA GLU A 81 1.21 0.94 -8.51
C GLU A 81 0.48 0.39 -9.74
N PRO A 82 1.20 -0.04 -10.79
CA PRO A 82 0.58 -0.64 -11.96
C PRO A 82 -0.05 -1.99 -11.61
N VAL A 83 -1.34 -2.14 -11.90
CA VAL A 83 -2.09 -3.38 -11.69
C VAL A 83 -2.99 -3.68 -12.89
N LEU A 84 -3.34 -4.93 -13.06
CA LEU A 84 -4.37 -5.39 -13.98
C LEU A 84 -5.69 -5.55 -13.22
N ARG A 85 -6.73 -4.87 -13.69
CA ARG A 85 -8.10 -5.04 -13.23
C ARG A 85 -8.82 -6.01 -14.13
N VAL A 86 -9.26 -7.14 -13.60
CA VAL A 86 -10.00 -8.19 -14.31
C VAL A 86 -11.42 -8.22 -13.77
N LEU A 87 -12.41 -8.04 -14.66
CA LEU A 87 -13.82 -8.17 -14.30
C LEU A 87 -14.18 -9.66 -14.23
N LEU A 88 -14.79 -10.07 -13.14
CA LEU A 88 -15.24 -11.44 -12.91
C LEU A 88 -16.72 -11.53 -13.30
N THR A 89 -17.03 -12.18 -14.43
CA THR A 89 -18.36 -12.19 -15.01
C THR A 89 -19.25 -13.32 -14.51
N ASP A 90 -18.66 -14.45 -14.14
CA ASP A 90 -19.37 -15.60 -13.61
C ASP A 90 -18.51 -16.42 -12.65
N PRO A 91 -19.13 -17.21 -11.75
CA PRO A 91 -18.39 -17.98 -10.75
C PRO A 91 -17.37 -18.99 -11.32
N PRO A 92 -17.65 -19.78 -12.38
CA PRO A 92 -16.67 -20.69 -12.96
C PRO A 92 -15.45 -19.97 -13.51
N GLN A 93 -15.62 -18.84 -14.20
CA GLN A 93 -14.53 -18.02 -14.72
C GLN A 93 -13.71 -17.43 -13.56
N ALA A 94 -14.38 -16.87 -12.55
CA ALA A 94 -13.74 -16.32 -11.37
C ALA A 94 -12.86 -17.35 -10.66
N ALA A 95 -13.37 -18.56 -10.45
CA ALA A 95 -12.62 -19.64 -9.81
C ALA A 95 -11.38 -20.04 -10.63
N ARG A 96 -11.51 -20.13 -11.95
CA ARG A 96 -10.40 -20.48 -12.84
C ARG A 96 -9.31 -19.43 -12.84
N ILE A 97 -9.68 -18.15 -12.96
CA ILE A 97 -8.72 -17.02 -12.92
C ILE A 97 -8.00 -16.99 -11.58
N ALA A 98 -8.74 -17.06 -10.47
CA ALA A 98 -8.16 -17.04 -9.14
C ALA A 98 -7.18 -18.21 -8.91
N TRP A 99 -7.53 -19.39 -9.39
CA TRP A 99 -6.65 -20.57 -9.33
C TRP A 99 -5.36 -20.36 -10.13
N GLN A 100 -5.46 -19.85 -11.36
CA GLN A 100 -4.29 -19.58 -12.21
C GLN A 100 -3.37 -18.53 -11.61
N VAL A 101 -3.93 -17.41 -11.12
CA VAL A 101 -3.17 -16.34 -10.44
C VAL A 101 -2.49 -16.87 -9.18
N GLY A 102 -3.20 -17.69 -8.39
CA GLY A 102 -2.64 -18.35 -7.21
C GLY A 102 -1.48 -19.27 -7.55
N ASN A 103 -1.58 -20.06 -8.62
CA ASN A 103 -0.49 -20.93 -9.09
C ASN A 103 0.74 -20.15 -9.58
N MET A 104 0.56 -18.93 -10.05
CA MET A 104 1.65 -18.04 -10.43
C MET A 104 2.29 -17.35 -9.20
N HIS A 105 1.76 -17.56 -8.00
CA HIS A 105 2.17 -16.89 -6.76
C HIS A 105 2.11 -15.35 -6.83
N LEU A 106 1.24 -14.82 -7.67
CA LEU A 106 1.04 -13.37 -7.79
C LEU A 106 0.15 -12.86 -6.66
N PRO A 107 0.48 -11.70 -6.08
CA PRO A 107 -0.42 -11.03 -5.14
C PRO A 107 -1.75 -10.68 -5.81
N VAL A 108 -2.83 -10.81 -5.07
CA VAL A 108 -4.18 -10.55 -5.59
C VAL A 108 -5.03 -9.82 -4.56
N GLU A 109 -5.82 -8.86 -5.03
CA GLU A 109 -6.83 -8.16 -4.25
C GLU A 109 -8.20 -8.34 -4.90
N VAL A 110 -9.23 -8.57 -4.10
CA VAL A 110 -10.62 -8.68 -4.56
C VAL A 110 -11.37 -7.42 -4.15
N ARG A 111 -11.96 -6.71 -5.10
CA ARG A 111 -12.84 -5.54 -4.87
C ARG A 111 -14.13 -5.71 -5.66
N GLY A 112 -15.23 -5.94 -4.93
CA GLY A 112 -16.52 -6.17 -5.58
C GLY A 112 -16.46 -7.34 -6.56
N ASP A 113 -16.76 -7.08 -7.80
CA ASP A 113 -16.73 -8.02 -8.92
C ASP A 113 -15.40 -8.04 -9.71
N CYS A 114 -14.38 -7.37 -9.20
CA CYS A 114 -13.07 -7.27 -9.86
C CYS A 114 -11.96 -7.94 -9.06
N LEU A 115 -11.04 -8.54 -9.80
CA LEU A 115 -9.75 -8.98 -9.30
C LEU A 115 -8.70 -7.96 -9.73
N TYR A 116 -7.89 -7.52 -8.78
CA TYR A 116 -6.70 -6.70 -9.03
C TYR A 116 -5.47 -7.57 -8.81
N VAL A 117 -4.57 -7.56 -9.76
CA VAL A 117 -3.35 -8.36 -9.74
C VAL A 117 -2.18 -7.48 -10.15
N GLU A 118 -1.02 -7.71 -9.60
CA GLU A 118 0.21 -7.03 -10.03
C GLU A 118 0.39 -7.16 -11.55
N ASP A 119 0.74 -6.05 -12.23
CA ASP A 119 0.94 -6.05 -13.68
C ASP A 119 2.14 -6.92 -14.05
N ASN A 120 1.87 -8.03 -14.70
CA ASN A 120 2.84 -9.06 -15.04
C ASN A 120 2.68 -9.50 -16.49
N PRO A 121 3.76 -9.50 -17.30
CA PRO A 121 3.67 -9.86 -18.72
C PRO A 121 3.16 -11.28 -18.98
N ILE A 122 3.50 -12.23 -18.10
CA ILE A 122 3.04 -13.62 -18.23
C ILE A 122 1.54 -13.70 -17.99
N LEU A 123 1.04 -12.99 -16.97
CA LEU A 123 -0.39 -12.91 -16.70
C LEU A 123 -1.14 -12.24 -17.85
N ARG A 124 -0.63 -11.14 -18.42
CA ARG A 124 -1.22 -10.49 -19.60
C ARG A 124 -1.39 -11.50 -20.74
N SER A 125 -0.32 -12.23 -21.07
CA SER A 125 -0.36 -13.26 -22.12
C SER A 125 -1.36 -14.38 -21.82
N LEU A 126 -1.50 -14.79 -20.57
CA LEU A 126 -2.47 -15.78 -20.15
C LEU A 126 -3.91 -15.29 -20.36
N LEU A 127 -4.21 -14.07 -19.89
CA LEU A 127 -5.55 -13.48 -20.02
C LEU A 127 -5.93 -13.28 -21.48
N ASP A 128 -5.01 -12.79 -22.31
CA ASP A 128 -5.23 -12.63 -23.78
C ASP A 128 -5.50 -13.97 -24.45
N ARG A 129 -4.71 -14.99 -24.14
CA ARG A 129 -4.89 -16.34 -24.71
C ARG A 129 -6.24 -16.97 -24.35
N GLU A 130 -6.73 -16.69 -23.15
CA GLU A 130 -8.00 -17.22 -22.67
C GLU A 130 -9.19 -16.31 -23.02
N GLY A 131 -8.95 -15.19 -23.70
CA GLY A 131 -10.00 -14.24 -24.09
C GLY A 131 -10.62 -13.51 -22.91
N ILE A 132 -9.88 -13.35 -21.82
CA ILE A 132 -10.33 -12.66 -20.60
C ILE A 132 -9.96 -11.19 -20.70
N ALA A 133 -10.99 -10.33 -20.68
CA ALA A 133 -10.79 -8.88 -20.72
C ALA A 133 -10.17 -8.36 -19.41
N PHE A 134 -9.18 -7.48 -19.55
CA PHE A 134 -8.55 -6.78 -18.43
C PHE A 134 -8.23 -5.35 -18.79
N THR A 135 -8.03 -4.52 -17.78
CA THR A 135 -7.63 -3.12 -17.95
C THR A 135 -6.39 -2.85 -17.10
N ALA A 136 -5.34 -2.31 -17.70
CA ALA A 136 -4.18 -1.82 -16.98
C ALA A 136 -4.51 -0.49 -16.31
N VAL A 137 -4.36 -0.40 -15.00
CA VAL A 137 -4.63 0.81 -14.20
C VAL A 137 -3.54 1.03 -13.18
N SER A 138 -3.43 2.27 -12.67
CA SER A 138 -2.63 2.58 -11.49
C SER A 138 -3.58 2.72 -10.30
N ALA A 139 -3.34 1.95 -9.26
CA ALA A 139 -4.20 1.95 -8.08
C ALA A 139 -3.42 1.68 -6.79
N VAL A 140 -3.96 2.10 -5.67
CA VAL A 140 -3.54 1.59 -4.36
C VAL A 140 -3.86 0.10 -4.34
N PHE A 141 -2.85 -0.74 -4.13
CA PHE A 141 -2.98 -2.19 -4.21
C PHE A 141 -2.75 -2.82 -2.82
N GLN A 142 -3.77 -3.49 -2.32
CA GLN A 142 -3.79 -4.12 -0.98
C GLN A 142 -4.09 -5.61 -1.09
N PRO A 143 -3.10 -6.42 -1.51
CA PRO A 143 -3.33 -7.83 -1.78
C PRO A 143 -3.72 -8.61 -0.52
N LEU A 144 -4.48 -9.69 -0.72
CA LEU A 144 -4.81 -10.66 0.32
C LEU A 144 -3.52 -11.24 0.92
N GLY A 145 -3.49 -11.41 2.25
CA GLY A 145 -2.31 -11.91 2.96
C GLY A 145 -1.26 -10.86 3.29
N GLY A 146 -1.51 -9.59 2.96
CA GLY A 146 -0.60 -8.47 3.22
C GLY A 146 0.56 -8.40 2.22
N ALA A 147 1.47 -7.44 2.44
CA ALA A 147 2.62 -7.20 1.55
C ALA A 147 3.73 -8.27 1.65
N SER A 148 3.62 -9.19 2.58
CA SER A 148 4.54 -10.32 2.71
C SER A 148 4.13 -11.43 1.75
N GLY A 149 4.55 -11.31 0.49
CA GLY A 149 4.69 -12.50 -0.33
C GLY A 149 5.60 -13.47 0.41
N HIS A 150 5.12 -14.69 0.67
CA HIS A 150 5.97 -15.74 1.21
C HIS A 150 7.19 -15.90 0.30
N ARG A 151 8.34 -15.42 0.74
CA ARG A 151 9.60 -15.87 0.18
C ARG A 151 9.85 -17.26 0.78
N HIS A 152 9.67 -18.26 -0.03
CA HIS A 152 10.27 -19.59 0.20
C HIS A 152 11.76 -19.53 -0.13
#